data_bc03bee8a9b6847cde51c8a0576c34cf
#
_entry.id   bc03bee8a9b6847cde51c8a0576c34cf
#
_cell.length_a   1.000
_cell.length_b   1.000
_cell.length_c   1.000
_cell.angle_alpha   90.00
_cell.angle_beta   90.00
_cell.angle_gamma   90.00
#
_symmetry.space_group_name_H-M   'P 1'
#
loop_
_entity.id
_entity.type
_entity.pdbx_description
1 polymer ?
#
loop_
_entity_poly.entity_id
_entity_poly.type
_entity_poly.pdbx_seq_one_letter_code
_entity_poly.pdbx_strand_id
1 'polypeptide(L)'
;MEKPVYLLLENGDYFEGKSFGAPLREVTGEVVFTTGMTGYLETITDPSYFGQIVVQTFPLIGNYGVIPQDFENEEVYLSAYIVKEWCQEPSNFRCSGDLDTFFKERNIPGVYGIDTRKLAKTIRESGSMNGWLTEVKPPYDAKKLEEVKNFHITKAVETVTPKKCEIKPADEKEEFQIVLWDFGAKENIIRELTRRGCRVADLPAGTTAEEILAMNPDGIMLSNGPGNPEDNPEIIEEIRKITKAGKPMFGICLGHQLLAIAKGAKTGKMKFGHRGANQPVKDLTTGRVYISSQNHGYEVLRDTLPEGAEETFINVNDGTCEGITYHDMPAFTVQFHPEACAGPKDTEELFGRFIRMMRDYKKKEGASCR
;
A
#
# COMPACT_ATOMS: atom_id res chain seq x y z
N MET A 1 -11.61 24.56 23.02
CA MET A 1 -11.59 23.51 24.05
C MET A 1 -11.45 22.16 23.32
N GLU A 2 -10.47 21.39 23.73
CA GLU A 2 -10.26 20.05 23.20
C GLU A 2 -11.45 19.15 23.56
N LYS A 3 -12.09 18.55 22.57
CA LYS A 3 -13.23 17.68 22.82
C LYS A 3 -12.78 16.24 23.04
N PRO A 4 -13.39 15.50 23.96
CA PRO A 4 -13.13 14.07 24.08
C PRO A 4 -13.63 13.32 22.85
N VAL A 5 -12.87 12.33 22.43
CA VAL A 5 -13.18 11.43 21.31
C VAL A 5 -13.06 10.00 21.79
N TYR A 6 -13.95 9.16 21.35
CA TYR A 6 -13.99 7.75 21.71
C TYR A 6 -13.84 6.88 20.46
N LEU A 7 -12.95 5.89 20.52
CA LEU A 7 -12.86 4.82 19.56
C LEU A 7 -13.57 3.58 20.13
N LEU A 8 -14.70 3.20 19.57
CA LEU A 8 -15.36 1.92 19.84
C LEU A 8 -14.85 0.87 18.84
N LEU A 9 -14.38 -0.27 19.34
CA LEU A 9 -14.02 -1.44 18.53
C LEU A 9 -15.19 -2.41 18.39
N GLU A 10 -15.22 -3.22 17.35
CA GLU A 10 -16.28 -4.21 17.10
C GLU A 10 -16.41 -5.27 18.19
N ASN A 11 -15.37 -5.49 19.01
CA ASN A 11 -15.41 -6.39 20.17
C ASN A 11 -16.06 -5.77 21.42
N GLY A 12 -16.44 -4.46 21.35
CA GLY A 12 -17.03 -3.71 22.42
C GLY A 12 -16.05 -2.93 23.30
N ASP A 13 -14.75 -3.12 23.14
CA ASP A 13 -13.74 -2.31 23.82
C ASP A 13 -13.80 -0.86 23.32
N TYR A 14 -13.52 0.10 24.19
CA TYR A 14 -13.38 1.48 23.76
C TYR A 14 -12.15 2.16 24.36
N PHE A 15 -11.70 3.20 23.67
CA PHE A 15 -10.54 4.01 24.04
C PHE A 15 -10.93 5.49 23.98
N GLU A 16 -10.51 6.26 24.99
CA GLU A 16 -10.74 7.69 25.07
C GLU A 16 -9.48 8.44 24.65
N GLY A 17 -9.66 9.48 23.84
CA GLY A 17 -8.61 10.41 23.39
C GLY A 17 -9.16 11.81 23.21
N LYS A 18 -8.42 12.62 22.46
CA LYS A 18 -8.76 14.01 22.14
C LYS A 18 -8.58 14.24 20.65
N SER A 19 -9.37 15.15 20.07
CA SER A 19 -9.29 15.48 18.65
C SER A 19 -8.19 16.50 18.33
N PHE A 20 -7.58 16.37 17.16
CA PHE A 20 -6.80 17.38 16.47
C PHE A 20 -7.08 17.27 14.96
N GLY A 21 -6.56 18.20 14.15
CA GLY A 21 -6.84 18.22 12.72
C GLY A 21 -8.27 18.63 12.38
N ALA A 22 -8.87 17.99 11.39
CA ALA A 22 -10.23 18.29 10.97
C ALA A 22 -11.25 17.98 12.09
N PRO A 23 -12.38 18.71 12.14
CA PRO A 23 -13.47 18.39 13.06
C PRO A 23 -13.91 16.94 12.87
N LEU A 24 -14.01 16.20 13.99
CA LEU A 24 -14.44 14.82 13.93
C LEU A 24 -15.89 14.76 13.42
N ARG A 25 -16.06 14.08 12.29
CA ARG A 25 -17.33 13.49 11.90
C ARG A 25 -17.33 12.07 12.40
N GLU A 26 -18.49 11.45 12.57
CA GLU A 26 -18.53 10.02 12.86
C GLU A 26 -17.84 9.25 11.73
N VAL A 27 -16.80 8.50 12.08
CA VAL A 27 -15.98 7.75 11.13
C VAL A 27 -15.96 6.29 11.52
N THR A 28 -16.35 5.41 10.60
CA THR A 28 -16.17 3.96 10.73
C THR A 28 -15.09 3.51 9.76
N GLY A 29 -14.22 2.61 10.18
CA GLY A 29 -13.12 2.08 9.36
C GLY A 29 -12.49 0.84 9.97
N GLU A 30 -11.74 0.09 9.18
CA GLU A 30 -10.89 -0.98 9.71
C GLU A 30 -9.73 -0.37 10.47
N VAL A 31 -9.56 -0.76 11.74
CA VAL A 31 -8.49 -0.26 12.61
C VAL A 31 -7.24 -1.08 12.39
N VAL A 32 -6.19 -0.42 11.95
CA VAL A 32 -4.89 -1.04 11.67
C VAL A 32 -3.78 -0.27 12.38
N PHE A 33 -2.63 -0.89 12.62
CA PHE A 33 -1.51 -0.20 13.25
C PHE A 33 -0.23 -0.32 12.41
N THR A 34 0.59 0.72 12.44
CA THR A 34 1.94 0.71 11.87
C THR A 34 3.00 0.85 12.97
N THR A 35 4.14 0.20 12.77
CA THR A 35 5.28 0.23 13.71
C THR A 35 6.44 1.10 13.24
N GLY A 36 6.28 1.82 12.14
CA GLY A 36 7.29 2.72 11.61
C GLY A 36 7.67 3.81 12.62
N MET A 37 8.96 4.05 12.82
CA MET A 37 9.47 5.12 13.70
C MET A 37 9.56 6.46 12.97
N THR A 38 9.63 6.44 11.66
CA THR A 38 9.71 7.58 10.73
C THR A 38 8.75 7.35 9.58
N GLY A 39 8.57 8.34 8.71
CA GLY A 39 7.73 8.18 7.53
C GLY A 39 6.23 8.30 7.82
N TYR A 40 5.86 9.14 8.77
CA TYR A 40 4.43 9.35 9.04
C TYR A 40 3.72 10.07 7.89
N LEU A 41 4.42 10.92 7.12
CA LEU A 41 3.82 11.59 5.95
C LEU A 41 3.56 10.57 4.84
N GLU A 42 4.50 9.71 4.57
CA GLU A 42 4.38 8.61 3.62
C GLU A 42 3.25 7.65 4.03
N THR A 43 3.10 7.37 5.32
CA THR A 43 1.98 6.58 5.84
C THR A 43 0.64 7.29 5.65
N ILE A 44 0.56 8.59 5.98
CA ILE A 44 -0.68 9.39 5.88
C ILE A 44 -1.14 9.52 4.43
N THR A 45 -0.21 9.66 3.50
CA THR A 45 -0.49 9.87 2.08
C THR A 45 -0.47 8.59 1.23
N ASP A 46 -0.26 7.41 1.84
CA ASP A 46 -0.31 6.11 1.15
C ASP A 46 -1.76 5.73 0.80
N PRO A 47 -2.13 5.64 -0.48
CA PRO A 47 -3.50 5.27 -0.90
C PRO A 47 -3.92 3.88 -0.41
N SER A 48 -2.98 3.00 -0.07
CA SER A 48 -3.27 1.66 0.46
C SER A 48 -4.01 1.68 1.79
N TYR A 49 -4.04 2.82 2.50
CA TYR A 49 -4.83 3.00 3.72
C TYR A 49 -6.26 3.49 3.47
N PHE A 50 -6.76 3.47 2.24
CA PHE A 50 -8.15 3.86 1.95
C PHE A 50 -9.15 3.19 2.90
N GLY A 51 -9.99 4.01 3.55
CA GLY A 51 -11.06 3.55 4.44
C GLY A 51 -10.58 3.02 5.81
N GLN A 52 -9.30 3.06 6.11
CA GLN A 52 -8.75 2.56 7.37
C GLN A 52 -8.54 3.67 8.41
N ILE A 53 -8.69 3.31 9.68
CA ILE A 53 -8.29 4.11 10.83
C ILE A 53 -6.89 3.64 11.24
N VAL A 54 -5.89 4.47 10.97
CA VAL A 54 -4.48 4.10 11.14
C VAL A 54 -3.96 4.51 12.52
N VAL A 55 -3.40 3.55 13.25
CA VAL A 55 -2.79 3.76 14.57
C VAL A 55 -1.27 3.81 14.41
N GLN A 56 -0.67 4.95 14.68
CA GLN A 56 0.78 5.09 14.78
C GLN A 56 1.26 4.64 16.14
N THR A 57 2.06 3.58 16.21
CA THR A 57 2.55 3.05 17.50
C THR A 57 3.75 3.79 18.04
N PHE A 58 4.53 4.46 17.17
CA PHE A 58 5.62 5.33 17.64
C PHE A 58 5.02 6.51 18.43
N PRO A 59 5.53 6.78 19.65
CA PRO A 59 4.82 7.65 20.61
C PRO A 59 4.61 9.07 20.14
N LEU A 60 5.61 9.68 19.49
CA LEU A 60 5.58 11.07 19.05
C LEU A 60 5.78 11.17 17.55
N ILE A 61 4.87 11.84 16.85
CA ILE A 61 5.01 12.17 15.43
C ILE A 61 4.86 13.68 15.20
N GLY A 62 5.09 14.13 13.97
CA GLY A 62 4.94 15.54 13.59
C GLY A 62 6.18 16.39 13.89
N ASN A 63 7.22 15.82 14.49
CA ASN A 63 8.42 16.53 14.92
C ASN A 63 9.23 17.17 13.79
N TYR A 64 9.18 16.62 12.57
CA TYR A 64 9.77 17.24 11.38
C TYR A 64 8.74 17.96 10.47
N GLY A 65 7.48 18.07 10.95
CA GLY A 65 6.41 18.79 10.27
C GLY A 65 5.91 18.13 8.99
N VAL A 66 5.36 18.94 8.11
CA VAL A 66 4.86 18.53 6.79
C VAL A 66 5.91 18.83 5.73
N ILE A 67 6.22 17.84 4.90
CA ILE A 67 7.21 17.91 3.83
C ILE A 67 6.56 17.35 2.56
N PRO A 68 6.04 18.20 1.65
CA PRO A 68 5.29 17.74 0.47
C PRO A 68 6.08 16.81 -0.47
N GLN A 69 7.42 16.94 -0.50
CA GLN A 69 8.28 16.06 -1.30
C GLN A 69 8.29 14.60 -0.84
N ASP A 70 7.85 14.36 0.40
CA ASP A 70 7.79 13.02 1.01
C ASP A 70 6.39 12.38 0.85
N PHE A 71 5.45 13.05 0.16
CA PHE A 71 4.12 12.51 -0.09
C PHE A 71 4.16 11.38 -1.11
N GLU A 72 3.36 10.34 -0.84
CA GLU A 72 3.15 9.22 -1.73
C GLU A 72 1.90 9.38 -2.63
N ASN A 73 1.05 10.35 -2.31
CA ASN A 73 -0.07 10.82 -3.13
C ASN A 73 -0.42 12.25 -2.72
N GLU A 74 -0.99 13.03 -3.64
CA GLU A 74 -1.48 14.38 -3.36
C GLU A 74 -2.73 14.36 -2.46
N GLU A 75 -3.58 13.34 -2.61
CA GLU A 75 -4.78 13.14 -1.80
C GLU A 75 -4.51 12.18 -0.64
N VAL A 76 -5.30 12.31 0.42
CA VAL A 76 -5.25 11.43 1.58
C VAL A 76 -6.52 10.61 1.67
N TYR A 77 -6.37 9.30 1.74
CA TYR A 77 -7.47 8.36 1.64
C TYR A 77 -7.79 7.59 2.93
N LEU A 78 -6.96 7.72 3.97
CA LEU A 78 -7.27 7.12 5.27
C LEU A 78 -8.48 7.81 5.92
N SER A 79 -9.23 7.07 6.73
CA SER A 79 -10.44 7.57 7.38
C SER A 79 -10.14 8.43 8.61
N ALA A 80 -9.10 8.07 9.37
CA ALA A 80 -8.63 8.83 10.54
C ALA A 80 -7.22 8.36 10.94
N TYR A 81 -6.52 9.22 11.70
CA TYR A 81 -5.17 8.91 12.20
C TYR A 81 -5.11 9.01 13.72
N ILE A 82 -4.64 7.95 14.38
CA ILE A 82 -4.57 7.85 15.83
C ILE A 82 -3.11 7.83 16.29
N VAL A 83 -2.77 8.71 17.22
CA VAL A 83 -1.41 8.84 17.74
C VAL A 83 -1.42 8.91 19.29
N LYS A 84 -0.29 8.62 19.91
CA LYS A 84 -0.13 8.85 21.34
C LYS A 84 0.07 10.34 21.62
N GLU A 85 1.01 10.95 20.91
CA GLU A 85 1.35 12.37 20.99
C GLU A 85 1.69 12.91 19.61
N TRP A 86 1.47 14.19 19.38
CA TRP A 86 1.89 14.89 18.18
C TRP A 86 2.61 16.20 18.53
N CYS A 87 3.60 16.56 17.72
CA CYS A 87 4.40 17.76 17.90
C CYS A 87 3.65 18.97 17.34
N GLN A 88 3.39 19.97 18.18
CA GLN A 88 2.69 21.20 17.79
C GLN A 88 3.63 22.22 17.15
N GLU A 89 4.89 22.18 17.50
CA GLU A 89 5.93 23.11 17.02
C GLU A 89 7.04 22.29 16.33
N PRO A 90 6.82 21.86 15.07
CA PRO A 90 7.81 21.08 14.35
C PRO A 90 9.07 21.87 14.03
N SER A 91 10.22 21.17 13.97
CA SER A 91 11.50 21.76 13.61
C SER A 91 12.27 20.86 12.65
N ASN A 92 12.36 21.27 11.39
CA ASN A 92 13.17 20.64 10.35
C ASN A 92 13.40 21.66 9.23
N PHE A 93 14.57 21.64 8.59
CA PHE A 93 14.89 22.56 7.49
C PHE A 93 14.01 22.39 6.24
N ARG A 94 13.34 21.25 6.07
CA ARG A 94 12.39 20.97 4.98
C ARG A 94 10.93 21.23 5.37
N CYS A 95 10.67 21.57 6.64
CA CYS A 95 9.31 21.73 7.17
C CYS A 95 8.59 22.88 6.49
N SER A 96 7.41 22.64 5.93
CA SER A 96 6.52 23.63 5.33
C SER A 96 5.26 23.92 6.15
N GLY A 97 4.98 23.16 7.22
CA GLY A 97 3.81 23.32 8.05
C GLY A 97 3.71 22.25 9.15
N ASP A 98 2.68 22.36 9.97
CA ASP A 98 2.38 21.43 11.05
C ASP A 98 1.28 20.43 10.67
N LEU A 99 1.16 19.32 11.42
CA LEU A 99 0.20 18.26 11.13
C LEU A 99 -1.26 18.69 11.37
N ASP A 100 -1.53 19.54 12.35
CA ASP A 100 -2.91 19.97 12.65
C ASP A 100 -3.49 20.78 11.49
N THR A 101 -2.70 21.70 10.95
CA THR A 101 -3.07 22.49 9.77
C THR A 101 -3.24 21.59 8.54
N PHE A 102 -2.29 20.72 8.28
CA PHE A 102 -2.36 19.78 7.16
C PHE A 102 -3.61 18.87 7.23
N PHE A 103 -3.93 18.35 8.41
CA PHE A 103 -5.11 17.51 8.60
C PHE A 103 -6.41 18.28 8.39
N LYS A 104 -6.47 19.56 8.84
CA LYS A 104 -7.62 20.43 8.59
C LYS A 104 -7.84 20.70 7.11
N GLU A 105 -6.77 21.01 6.38
CA GLU A 105 -6.81 21.29 4.95
C GLU A 105 -7.25 20.07 4.14
N ARG A 106 -6.84 18.87 4.56
CA ARG A 106 -7.17 17.59 3.91
C ARG A 106 -8.43 16.91 4.48
N ASN A 107 -9.13 17.59 5.43
CA ASN A 107 -10.35 17.08 6.07
C ASN A 107 -10.16 15.73 6.77
N ILE A 108 -8.99 15.51 7.38
CA ILE A 108 -8.62 14.28 8.09
C ILE A 108 -8.84 14.48 9.59
N PRO A 109 -9.66 13.66 10.26
CA PRO A 109 -9.74 13.67 11.72
C PRO A 109 -8.52 12.98 12.32
N GLY A 110 -7.86 13.68 13.23
CA GLY A 110 -6.79 13.17 14.06
C GLY A 110 -7.26 12.92 15.49
N VAL A 111 -6.73 11.87 16.12
CA VAL A 111 -7.00 11.58 17.54
C VAL A 111 -5.69 11.32 18.27
N TYR A 112 -5.50 11.98 19.41
CA TYR A 112 -4.31 11.78 20.24
C TYR A 112 -4.68 11.46 21.70
N GLY A 113 -3.67 11.01 22.47
CA GLY A 113 -3.85 10.66 23.88
C GLY A 113 -4.38 9.26 24.12
N ILE A 114 -4.76 8.51 23.10
CA ILE A 114 -5.13 7.09 23.19
C ILE A 114 -3.90 6.27 23.62
N ASP A 115 -4.11 5.23 24.42
CA ASP A 115 -3.10 4.21 24.69
C ASP A 115 -2.88 3.33 23.44
N THR A 116 -2.06 3.85 22.51
CA THR A 116 -1.76 3.19 21.23
C THR A 116 -1.06 1.84 21.42
N ARG A 117 -0.30 1.65 22.51
CA ARG A 117 0.32 0.36 22.85
C ARG A 117 -0.73 -0.68 23.23
N LYS A 118 -1.70 -0.31 24.08
CA LYS A 118 -2.80 -1.21 24.44
C LYS A 118 -3.66 -1.53 23.22
N LEU A 119 -4.00 -0.51 22.41
CA LEU A 119 -4.79 -0.67 21.19
C LEU A 119 -4.09 -1.60 20.17
N ALA A 120 -2.82 -1.39 19.88
CA ALA A 120 -2.03 -2.26 19.00
C ALA A 120 -1.95 -3.69 19.52
N LYS A 121 -1.82 -3.88 20.85
CA LYS A 121 -1.83 -5.21 21.48
C LYS A 121 -3.19 -5.88 21.30
N THR A 122 -4.31 -5.17 21.51
CA THR A 122 -5.67 -5.67 21.27
C THR A 122 -5.84 -6.15 19.83
N ILE A 123 -5.44 -5.34 18.84
CA ILE A 123 -5.52 -5.71 17.42
C ILE A 123 -4.64 -6.93 17.11
N ARG A 124 -3.42 -6.99 17.64
CA ARG A 124 -2.52 -8.13 17.43
C ARG A 124 -3.08 -9.43 17.98
N GLU A 125 -3.73 -9.38 19.14
CA GLU A 125 -4.29 -10.55 19.81
C GLU A 125 -5.62 -11.01 19.19
N SER A 126 -6.48 -10.07 18.83
CA SER A 126 -7.83 -10.36 18.31
C SER A 126 -7.93 -10.39 16.78
N GLY A 127 -6.99 -9.77 16.08
CA GLY A 127 -7.01 -9.52 14.63
C GLY A 127 -7.36 -8.08 14.31
N SER A 128 -7.15 -7.69 13.04
CA SER A 128 -7.67 -6.41 12.51
C SER A 128 -9.19 -6.41 12.63
N MET A 129 -9.74 -5.31 13.10
CA MET A 129 -11.16 -5.18 13.41
C MET A 129 -11.67 -3.79 13.05
N ASN A 130 -12.96 -3.68 12.86
CA ASN A 130 -13.60 -2.41 12.62
C ASN A 130 -13.67 -1.56 13.88
N GLY A 131 -13.61 -0.26 13.71
CA GLY A 131 -13.79 0.72 14.77
C GLY A 131 -14.63 1.91 14.33
N TRP A 132 -15.22 2.56 15.29
CA TRP A 132 -16.00 3.77 15.11
C TRP A 132 -15.49 4.89 16.02
N LEU A 133 -15.10 6.00 15.39
CA LEU A 133 -14.69 7.22 16.07
C LEU A 133 -15.89 8.15 16.23
N THR A 134 -16.12 8.65 17.46
CA THR A 134 -17.27 9.50 17.80
C THR A 134 -16.97 10.42 18.97
N GLU A 135 -17.73 11.54 19.07
CA GLU A 135 -17.77 12.40 20.27
C GLU A 135 -18.82 11.90 21.30
N VAL A 136 -19.62 10.89 20.95
CA VAL A 136 -20.63 10.31 21.84
C VAL A 136 -19.96 9.47 22.92
N LYS A 137 -20.25 9.80 24.17
CA LYS A 137 -19.70 9.07 25.32
C LYS A 137 -20.37 7.69 25.49
N PRO A 138 -19.61 6.63 25.81
CA PRO A 138 -20.19 5.33 26.15
C PRO A 138 -21.12 5.41 27.39
N PRO A 139 -22.08 4.45 27.58
CA PRO A 139 -22.16 3.19 26.84
C PRO A 139 -22.87 3.29 25.50
N TYR A 140 -22.54 2.35 24.59
CA TYR A 140 -23.13 2.24 23.26
C TYR A 140 -24.16 1.10 23.22
N ASP A 141 -25.17 1.22 22.36
CA ASP A 141 -26.18 0.20 22.18
C ASP A 141 -25.70 -0.95 21.28
N ALA A 142 -26.39 -2.07 21.34
CA ALA A 142 -26.07 -3.26 20.56
C ALA A 142 -26.23 -3.03 19.05
N LYS A 143 -27.12 -2.11 18.64
CA LYS A 143 -27.33 -1.80 17.23
C LYS A 143 -26.10 -1.12 16.64
N LYS A 144 -25.53 -0.13 17.34
CA LYS A 144 -24.29 0.55 16.88
C LYS A 144 -23.13 -0.43 16.80
N LEU A 145 -22.99 -1.33 17.77
CA LEU A 145 -21.95 -2.34 17.73
C LEU A 145 -22.10 -3.27 16.52
N GLU A 146 -23.31 -3.65 16.17
CA GLU A 146 -23.58 -4.48 14.99
C GLU A 146 -23.31 -3.71 13.68
N GLU A 147 -23.63 -2.41 13.61
CA GLU A 147 -23.25 -1.55 12.48
C GLU A 147 -21.73 -1.52 12.28
N VAL A 148 -20.95 -1.38 13.36
CA VAL A 148 -19.48 -1.38 13.30
C VAL A 148 -18.95 -2.73 12.81
N LYS A 149 -19.48 -3.84 13.32
CA LYS A 149 -19.08 -5.19 12.89
C LYS A 149 -19.30 -5.45 11.40
N ASN A 150 -20.42 -4.96 10.87
CA ASN A 150 -20.83 -5.18 9.49
C ASN A 150 -20.25 -4.15 8.50
N PHE A 151 -19.37 -3.27 8.96
CA PHE A 151 -18.71 -2.34 8.07
C PHE A 151 -17.73 -3.05 7.15
N HIS A 152 -17.76 -2.71 5.85
CA HIS A 152 -16.83 -3.21 4.85
C HIS A 152 -16.34 -2.07 3.96
N ILE A 153 -15.05 -2.04 3.70
CA ILE A 153 -14.45 -1.14 2.72
C ILE A 153 -14.82 -1.66 1.33
N THR A 154 -15.40 -0.80 0.50
CA THR A 154 -15.82 -1.15 -0.86
C THR A 154 -15.26 -0.13 -1.85
N LYS A 155 -15.11 -0.53 -3.13
CA LYS A 155 -14.64 0.36 -4.21
C LYS A 155 -13.31 1.04 -3.93
N ALA A 156 -12.42 0.36 -3.21
CA ALA A 156 -11.17 0.95 -2.77
C ALA A 156 -10.31 1.37 -3.96
N VAL A 157 -9.99 0.45 -4.86
CA VAL A 157 -9.19 0.71 -6.07
C VAL A 157 -9.88 1.74 -6.99
N GLU A 158 -11.20 1.61 -7.24
CA GLU A 158 -11.97 2.54 -8.08
C GLU A 158 -11.86 3.99 -7.56
N THR A 159 -11.75 4.16 -6.24
CA THR A 159 -11.69 5.50 -5.62
C THR A 159 -10.30 6.13 -5.70
N VAL A 160 -9.24 5.35 -5.49
CA VAL A 160 -7.87 5.87 -5.38
C VAL A 160 -7.12 5.94 -6.72
N THR A 161 -7.55 5.18 -7.71
CA THR A 161 -6.94 5.18 -9.05
C THR A 161 -7.03 6.55 -9.74
N PRO A 162 -6.05 6.95 -10.58
CA PRO A 162 -6.13 8.20 -11.33
C PRO A 162 -7.37 8.22 -12.23
N LYS A 163 -7.86 9.42 -12.54
CA LYS A 163 -9.07 9.58 -13.38
C LYS A 163 -8.78 9.56 -14.87
N LYS A 164 -7.55 9.73 -15.26
CA LYS A 164 -7.07 9.80 -16.66
C LYS A 164 -5.63 9.30 -16.74
N CYS A 165 -5.22 8.91 -17.93
CA CYS A 165 -3.82 8.61 -18.21
C CYS A 165 -2.96 9.86 -17.98
N GLU A 166 -1.86 9.70 -17.26
CA GLU A 166 -0.82 10.71 -17.12
C GLU A 166 0.52 10.19 -17.63
N ILE A 167 1.27 11.04 -18.33
CA ILE A 167 2.60 10.67 -18.81
C ILE A 167 3.64 11.35 -17.96
N LYS A 168 4.48 10.56 -17.31
CA LYS A 168 5.64 11.02 -16.54
C LYS A 168 6.90 10.77 -17.39
N PRO A 169 7.66 11.81 -17.76
CA PRO A 169 8.89 11.64 -18.54
C PRO A 169 9.97 10.96 -17.69
N ALA A 170 10.95 10.35 -18.35
CA ALA A 170 12.17 9.93 -17.68
C ALA A 170 12.93 11.15 -17.14
N ASP A 171 13.61 11.04 -16.01
CA ASP A 171 14.37 12.13 -15.40
C ASP A 171 15.59 12.53 -16.25
N GLU A 172 16.12 11.55 -16.98
CA GLU A 172 17.25 11.73 -17.91
C GLU A 172 16.90 11.16 -19.29
N LYS A 173 17.82 10.40 -19.90
CA LYS A 173 17.61 9.77 -21.20
C LYS A 173 16.57 8.67 -21.12
N GLU A 174 15.50 8.77 -21.92
CA GLU A 174 14.50 7.72 -22.07
C GLU A 174 15.11 6.46 -22.72
N GLU A 175 15.02 5.32 -22.01
CA GLU A 175 15.43 4.01 -22.49
C GLU A 175 14.25 3.07 -22.69
N PHE A 176 13.21 3.19 -21.88
CA PHE A 176 12.04 2.31 -21.86
C PHE A 176 10.74 3.10 -21.73
N GLN A 177 9.68 2.53 -22.31
CA GLN A 177 8.31 2.97 -22.12
C GLN A 177 7.56 1.94 -21.27
N ILE A 178 7.12 2.35 -20.09
CA ILE A 178 6.42 1.50 -19.12
C ILE A 178 4.98 1.97 -18.99
N VAL A 179 4.07 1.02 -18.93
CA VAL A 179 2.73 1.24 -18.39
C VAL A 179 2.78 0.93 -16.90
N LEU A 180 2.45 1.91 -16.07
CA LEU A 180 2.08 1.72 -14.68
C LEU A 180 0.55 1.55 -14.65
N TRP A 181 0.08 0.36 -14.32
CA TRP A 181 -1.33 0.13 -14.11
C TRP A 181 -1.63 0.41 -12.65
N ASP A 182 -2.28 1.54 -12.41
CA ASP A 182 -2.39 2.16 -11.10
C ASP A 182 -3.67 1.75 -10.36
N PHE A 183 -3.47 0.99 -9.30
CA PHE A 183 -4.50 0.53 -8.36
C PHE A 183 -4.52 1.35 -7.05
N GLY A 184 -3.77 2.45 -7.00
CA GLY A 184 -3.44 3.26 -5.84
C GLY A 184 -1.93 3.33 -5.63
N ALA A 185 -1.21 3.68 -6.69
CA ALA A 185 0.25 3.71 -6.70
C ALA A 185 0.79 4.76 -5.73
N LYS A 186 1.90 4.41 -5.09
CA LYS A 186 2.75 5.37 -4.43
C LYS A 186 3.59 6.12 -5.45
N GLU A 187 3.69 7.43 -5.29
CA GLU A 187 4.50 8.30 -6.15
C GLU A 187 5.96 7.83 -6.24
N ASN A 188 6.47 7.18 -5.18
CA ASN A 188 7.85 6.68 -5.20
C ASN A 188 8.08 5.53 -6.18
N ILE A 189 7.05 4.76 -6.57
CA ILE A 189 7.15 3.78 -7.67
C ILE A 189 7.46 4.51 -8.97
N ILE A 190 6.76 5.61 -9.25
CA ILE A 190 7.00 6.44 -10.45
C ILE A 190 8.41 7.02 -10.40
N ARG A 191 8.83 7.59 -9.26
CA ARG A 191 10.18 8.16 -9.07
C ARG A 191 11.28 7.10 -9.30
N GLU A 192 11.08 5.87 -8.81
CA GLU A 192 12.05 4.79 -9.02
C GLU A 192 12.15 4.35 -10.48
N LEU A 193 11.07 4.41 -11.24
CA LEU A 193 11.06 4.11 -12.67
C LEU A 193 11.67 5.25 -13.49
N THR A 194 11.27 6.53 -13.25
CA THR A 194 11.75 7.68 -14.01
C THR A 194 13.26 7.90 -13.84
N ARG A 195 13.79 7.73 -12.62
CA ARG A 195 15.24 7.76 -12.32
C ARG A 195 16.04 6.72 -13.09
N ARG A 196 15.41 5.61 -13.49
CA ARG A 196 16.04 4.53 -14.26
C ARG A 196 15.82 4.64 -15.76
N GLY A 197 15.45 5.83 -16.25
CA GLY A 197 15.27 6.10 -17.68
C GLY A 197 13.96 5.56 -18.25
N CYS A 198 12.94 5.39 -17.42
CA CYS A 198 11.62 4.99 -17.90
C CYS A 198 10.69 6.19 -18.08
N ARG A 199 10.10 6.29 -19.27
CA ARG A 199 8.89 7.07 -19.46
C ARG A 199 7.71 6.24 -18.97
N VAL A 200 6.95 6.77 -18.05
CA VAL A 200 5.84 6.04 -17.39
C VAL A 200 4.50 6.59 -17.88
N ALA A 201 3.68 5.72 -18.46
CA ALA A 201 2.26 5.99 -18.69
C ALA A 201 1.49 5.46 -17.50
N ASP A 202 1.03 6.36 -16.64
CA ASP A 202 0.24 6.07 -15.46
C ASP A 202 -1.22 5.96 -15.86
N LEU A 203 -1.81 4.74 -15.74
CA LEU A 203 -3.12 4.40 -16.27
C LEU A 203 -4.12 4.06 -15.17
N PRO A 204 -5.39 4.51 -15.31
CA PRO A 204 -6.47 4.11 -14.42
C PRO A 204 -6.64 2.60 -14.33
N ALA A 205 -7.08 2.11 -13.16
CA ALA A 205 -7.34 0.69 -12.90
C ALA A 205 -8.36 0.07 -13.88
N GLY A 206 -9.32 0.86 -14.38
CA GLY A 206 -10.31 0.41 -15.36
C GLY A 206 -9.83 0.33 -16.81
N THR A 207 -8.53 0.57 -17.08
CA THR A 207 -7.97 0.45 -18.44
C THR A 207 -7.94 -1.02 -18.86
N THR A 208 -8.36 -1.29 -20.10
CA THR A 208 -8.41 -2.67 -20.63
C THR A 208 -7.03 -3.18 -21.07
N ALA A 209 -6.88 -4.49 -21.12
CA ALA A 209 -5.69 -5.15 -21.64
C ALA A 209 -5.38 -4.73 -23.09
N GLU A 210 -6.40 -4.54 -23.91
CA GLU A 210 -6.27 -4.11 -25.31
C GLU A 210 -5.67 -2.70 -25.38
N GLU A 211 -6.18 -1.76 -24.59
CA GLU A 211 -5.67 -0.39 -24.53
C GLU A 211 -4.23 -0.35 -24.05
N ILE A 212 -3.88 -1.12 -23.00
CA ILE A 212 -2.51 -1.23 -22.49
C ILE A 212 -1.57 -1.78 -23.57
N LEU A 213 -1.95 -2.88 -24.23
CA LEU A 213 -1.11 -3.51 -25.26
C LEU A 213 -0.99 -2.66 -26.52
N ALA A 214 -2.01 -1.87 -26.87
CA ALA A 214 -1.98 -0.93 -27.99
C ALA A 214 -0.90 0.17 -27.81
N MET A 215 -0.53 0.51 -26.58
CA MET A 215 0.58 1.42 -26.27
C MET A 215 1.97 0.80 -26.52
N ASN A 216 2.02 -0.52 -26.82
CA ASN A 216 3.25 -1.29 -27.04
C ASN A 216 4.33 -1.05 -25.97
N PRO A 217 4.04 -1.23 -24.69
CA PRO A 217 5.00 -0.97 -23.62
C PRO A 217 6.16 -1.98 -23.64
N ASP A 218 7.33 -1.53 -23.18
CA ASP A 218 8.49 -2.39 -22.94
C ASP A 218 8.31 -3.26 -21.70
N GLY A 219 7.52 -2.79 -20.75
CA GLY A 219 7.16 -3.48 -19.53
C GLY A 219 5.88 -2.93 -18.90
N ILE A 220 5.25 -3.72 -18.06
CA ILE A 220 4.03 -3.39 -17.34
C ILE A 220 4.31 -3.50 -15.85
N MET A 221 4.07 -2.40 -15.12
CA MET A 221 4.13 -2.35 -13.68
C MET A 221 2.72 -2.43 -13.10
N LEU A 222 2.46 -3.43 -12.24
CA LEU A 222 1.23 -3.54 -11.46
C LEU A 222 1.48 -2.90 -10.10
N SER A 223 0.82 -1.80 -9.81
CA SER A 223 1.07 -1.03 -8.59
C SER A 223 0.58 -1.71 -7.32
N ASN A 224 0.95 -1.16 -6.17
CA ASN A 224 0.27 -1.38 -4.91
C ASN A 224 -1.15 -0.80 -4.95
N GLY A 225 -1.93 -1.05 -3.89
CA GLY A 225 -3.26 -0.49 -3.74
C GLY A 225 -3.99 -1.00 -2.50
N PRO A 226 -5.16 -0.43 -2.19
CA PRO A 226 -5.96 -0.78 -1.02
C PRO A 226 -6.91 -1.97 -1.24
N GLY A 227 -7.40 -2.50 -0.13
CA GLY A 227 -8.57 -3.36 -0.08
C GLY A 227 -8.28 -4.85 -0.22
N ASN A 228 -9.34 -5.61 -0.44
CA ASN A 228 -9.28 -7.04 -0.70
C ASN A 228 -9.01 -7.28 -2.20
N PRO A 229 -7.97 -8.03 -2.58
CA PRO A 229 -7.67 -8.29 -4.00
C PRO A 229 -8.84 -8.97 -4.74
N GLU A 230 -9.63 -9.81 -4.07
CA GLU A 230 -10.77 -10.52 -4.68
C GLU A 230 -11.96 -9.59 -5.04
N ASP A 231 -11.98 -8.36 -4.50
CA ASP A 231 -13.02 -7.37 -4.82
C ASP A 231 -12.81 -6.71 -6.21
N ASN A 232 -11.80 -7.13 -6.97
CA ASN A 232 -11.40 -6.57 -8.26
C ASN A 232 -11.49 -7.60 -9.42
N PRO A 233 -12.61 -8.30 -9.62
CA PRO A 233 -12.71 -9.38 -10.59
C PRO A 233 -12.47 -8.93 -12.04
N GLU A 234 -12.87 -7.69 -12.39
CA GLU A 234 -12.68 -7.12 -13.73
C GLU A 234 -11.19 -6.91 -14.03
N ILE A 235 -10.45 -6.34 -13.07
CA ILE A 235 -8.99 -6.14 -13.20
C ILE A 235 -8.28 -7.49 -13.33
N ILE A 236 -8.66 -8.47 -12.52
CA ILE A 236 -8.08 -9.83 -12.56
C ILE A 236 -8.27 -10.45 -13.95
N GLU A 237 -9.45 -10.27 -14.57
CA GLU A 237 -9.71 -10.81 -15.91
C GLU A 237 -8.87 -10.09 -16.98
N GLU A 238 -8.71 -8.77 -16.88
CA GLU A 238 -7.82 -8.03 -17.79
C GLU A 238 -6.35 -8.43 -17.60
N ILE A 239 -5.88 -8.67 -16.38
CA ILE A 239 -4.53 -9.22 -16.13
C ILE A 239 -4.37 -10.59 -16.80
N ARG A 240 -5.38 -11.48 -16.75
CA ARG A 240 -5.34 -12.77 -17.47
C ARG A 240 -5.14 -12.62 -18.99
N LYS A 241 -5.72 -11.58 -19.57
CA LYS A 241 -5.53 -11.27 -20.99
C LYS A 241 -4.10 -10.80 -21.28
N ILE A 242 -3.58 -9.89 -20.44
CA ILE A 242 -2.22 -9.33 -20.57
C ILE A 242 -1.15 -10.41 -20.41
N THR A 243 -1.32 -11.37 -19.49
CA THR A 243 -0.33 -12.44 -19.30
C THR A 243 -0.08 -13.27 -20.57
N LYS A 244 -1.08 -13.38 -21.46
CA LYS A 244 -0.95 -14.08 -22.74
C LYS A 244 -0.05 -13.36 -23.74
N ALA A 245 0.16 -12.05 -23.57
CA ALA A 245 1.03 -11.28 -24.46
C ALA A 245 2.53 -11.46 -24.16
N GLY A 246 2.87 -12.07 -23.02
CA GLY A 246 4.25 -12.38 -22.63
C GLY A 246 5.16 -11.17 -22.44
N LYS A 247 4.61 -9.98 -22.20
CA LYS A 247 5.37 -8.77 -21.91
C LYS A 247 6.03 -8.84 -20.53
N PRO A 248 7.20 -8.19 -20.32
CA PRO A 248 7.81 -8.08 -19.02
C PRO A 248 6.86 -7.43 -17.98
N MET A 249 6.71 -8.08 -16.82
CA MET A 249 5.82 -7.58 -15.75
C MET A 249 6.51 -7.58 -14.39
N PHE A 250 6.24 -6.53 -13.60
CA PHE A 250 6.60 -6.46 -12.21
C PHE A 250 5.38 -6.02 -11.38
N GLY A 251 5.05 -6.75 -10.31
CA GLY A 251 3.92 -6.43 -9.43
C GLY A 251 4.35 -6.20 -7.99
N ILE A 252 3.77 -5.18 -7.35
CA ILE A 252 4.03 -4.79 -5.96
C ILE A 252 2.75 -4.88 -5.15
N CYS A 253 2.79 -5.53 -3.99
CA CYS A 253 1.74 -5.60 -2.98
C CYS A 253 0.38 -6.06 -3.58
N LEU A 254 -0.58 -5.18 -3.82
CA LEU A 254 -1.83 -5.55 -4.48
C LEU A 254 -1.59 -6.12 -5.89
N GLY A 255 -0.67 -5.54 -6.66
CA GLY A 255 -0.29 -6.06 -7.99
C GLY A 255 0.29 -7.47 -7.94
N HIS A 256 1.03 -7.84 -6.88
CA HIS A 256 1.46 -9.20 -6.62
C HIS A 256 0.27 -10.13 -6.41
N GLN A 257 -0.69 -9.73 -5.59
CA GLN A 257 -1.87 -10.53 -5.27
C GLN A 257 -2.79 -10.72 -6.49
N LEU A 258 -3.04 -9.63 -7.24
CA LEU A 258 -3.89 -9.66 -8.44
C LEU A 258 -3.30 -10.56 -9.53
N LEU A 259 -1.97 -10.49 -9.78
CA LEU A 259 -1.32 -11.37 -10.75
C LEU A 259 -1.37 -12.83 -10.28
N ALA A 260 -1.15 -13.10 -9.00
CA ALA A 260 -1.25 -14.45 -8.45
C ALA A 260 -2.66 -15.05 -8.64
N ILE A 261 -3.73 -14.27 -8.33
CA ILE A 261 -5.11 -14.70 -8.56
C ILE A 261 -5.38 -14.90 -10.06
N ALA A 262 -4.92 -13.99 -10.91
CA ALA A 262 -5.07 -14.11 -12.35
C ALA A 262 -4.43 -15.39 -12.92
N LYS A 263 -3.35 -15.86 -12.30
CA LYS A 263 -2.65 -17.11 -12.63
C LYS A 263 -3.26 -18.34 -11.95
N GLY A 264 -4.25 -18.18 -11.08
CA GLY A 264 -5.00 -19.29 -10.44
C GLY A 264 -4.65 -19.57 -8.99
N ALA A 265 -3.76 -18.80 -8.36
CA ALA A 265 -3.53 -18.86 -6.92
C ALA A 265 -4.71 -18.26 -6.14
N LYS A 266 -4.70 -18.48 -4.82
CA LYS A 266 -5.70 -17.91 -3.89
C LYS A 266 -5.01 -16.96 -2.91
N THR A 267 -5.80 -16.02 -2.39
CA THR A 267 -5.37 -15.12 -1.32
C THR A 267 -6.11 -15.43 -0.03
N GLY A 268 -5.55 -14.96 1.09
CA GLY A 268 -6.15 -15.12 2.40
C GLY A 268 -6.00 -13.84 3.23
N LYS A 269 -7.02 -13.51 4.04
CA LYS A 269 -6.91 -12.41 5.00
C LYS A 269 -6.03 -12.83 6.16
N MET A 270 -5.00 -12.04 6.44
CA MET A 270 -4.11 -12.24 7.59
C MET A 270 -4.79 -11.78 8.88
N LYS A 271 -4.34 -12.30 10.02
CA LYS A 271 -4.90 -11.93 11.33
C LYS A 271 -4.84 -10.43 11.61
N PHE A 272 -3.68 -9.80 11.39
CA PHE A 272 -3.50 -8.35 11.57
C PHE A 272 -2.62 -7.72 10.47
N GLY A 273 -2.15 -8.52 9.51
CA GLY A 273 -1.30 -8.08 8.41
C GLY A 273 0.11 -7.66 8.81
N HIS A 274 0.92 -7.31 7.80
CA HIS A 274 2.25 -6.75 8.00
C HIS A 274 2.21 -5.25 7.71
N ARG A 275 2.58 -4.43 8.71
CA ARG A 275 2.68 -2.97 8.56
C ARG A 275 3.86 -2.42 9.34
N GLY A 276 4.75 -1.75 8.62
CA GLY A 276 5.95 -1.15 9.16
C GLY A 276 7.17 -1.35 8.26
N ALA A 277 8.28 -0.74 8.64
CA ALA A 277 9.53 -0.70 7.88
C ALA A 277 10.61 -1.64 8.46
N ASN A 278 10.21 -2.70 9.14
CA ASN A 278 11.12 -3.61 9.87
C ASN A 278 10.78 -5.09 9.65
N GLN A 279 10.19 -5.43 8.52
CA GLN A 279 9.79 -6.79 8.18
C GLN A 279 10.94 -7.54 7.48
N PRO A 280 11.46 -8.63 8.07
CA PRO A 280 12.53 -9.39 7.44
C PRO A 280 11.98 -10.31 6.37
N VAL A 281 12.48 -10.20 5.14
CA VAL A 281 12.16 -11.08 4.03
C VAL A 281 13.40 -11.81 3.56
N LYS A 282 13.27 -13.11 3.30
CA LYS A 282 14.37 -13.95 2.80
C LYS A 282 14.15 -14.22 1.31
N ASP A 283 15.16 -13.85 0.52
CA ASP A 283 15.29 -14.30 -0.87
C ASP A 283 15.71 -15.76 -0.89
N LEU A 284 14.85 -16.62 -1.40
CA LEU A 284 15.08 -18.07 -1.47
C LEU A 284 16.10 -18.45 -2.54
N THR A 285 16.34 -17.58 -3.52
CA THR A 285 17.31 -17.85 -4.60
C THR A 285 18.74 -17.60 -4.15
N THR A 286 18.96 -16.62 -3.26
CA THR A 286 20.30 -16.26 -2.76
C THR A 286 20.52 -16.65 -1.31
N GLY A 287 19.45 -16.94 -0.57
CA GLY A 287 19.48 -17.18 0.87
C GLY A 287 19.66 -15.92 1.73
N ARG A 288 19.76 -14.73 1.10
CA ARG A 288 19.96 -13.45 1.79
C ARG A 288 18.67 -12.98 2.45
N VAL A 289 18.80 -12.35 3.62
CA VAL A 289 17.69 -11.69 4.32
C VAL A 289 17.83 -10.18 4.15
N TYR A 290 16.72 -9.55 3.80
CA TYR A 290 16.57 -8.11 3.68
C TYR A 290 15.57 -7.61 4.71
N ILE A 291 15.70 -6.36 5.13
CA ILE A 291 14.63 -5.68 5.86
C ILE A 291 13.79 -4.93 4.85
N SER A 292 12.48 -5.08 4.94
CA SER A 292 11.51 -4.49 3.99
C SER A 292 10.47 -3.62 4.68
N SER A 293 9.90 -2.71 3.91
CA SER A 293 8.68 -1.98 4.27
C SER A 293 7.47 -2.77 3.78
N GLN A 294 6.44 -2.86 4.61
CA GLN A 294 5.21 -3.59 4.27
C GLN A 294 3.97 -2.84 4.74
N ASN A 295 2.89 -2.97 3.99
CA ASN A 295 1.55 -2.48 4.33
C ASN A 295 0.50 -3.32 3.60
N HIS A 296 0.19 -4.50 4.14
CA HIS A 296 -0.84 -5.38 3.57
C HIS A 296 -1.59 -6.17 4.65
N GLY A 297 -2.84 -6.50 4.37
CA GLY A 297 -3.71 -7.31 5.22
C GLY A 297 -4.08 -8.67 4.61
N TYR A 298 -3.62 -8.92 3.38
CA TYR A 298 -3.84 -10.17 2.65
C TYR A 298 -2.51 -10.75 2.21
N GLU A 299 -2.47 -12.07 2.03
CA GLU A 299 -1.31 -12.82 1.53
C GLU A 299 -1.71 -13.74 0.38
N VAL A 300 -0.76 -14.12 -0.47
CA VAL A 300 -0.94 -15.22 -1.42
C VAL A 300 -0.67 -16.53 -0.71
N LEU A 301 -1.64 -17.47 -0.80
CA LEU A 301 -1.53 -18.78 -0.16
C LEU A 301 -0.57 -19.67 -0.96
N ARG A 302 0.63 -19.90 -0.43
CA ARG A 302 1.73 -20.62 -1.08
C ARG A 302 1.34 -21.98 -1.64
N ASP A 303 0.47 -22.72 -0.91
CA ASP A 303 0.04 -24.06 -1.31
C ASP A 303 -0.93 -24.07 -2.50
N THR A 304 -1.30 -22.89 -3.00
CA THR A 304 -2.19 -22.70 -4.16
C THR A 304 -1.47 -22.18 -5.39
N LEU A 305 -0.16 -22.00 -5.33
CA LEU A 305 0.62 -21.51 -6.47
C LEU A 305 0.48 -22.47 -7.66
N PRO A 306 0.21 -21.95 -8.87
CA PRO A 306 0.05 -22.79 -10.06
C PRO A 306 1.41 -23.31 -10.55
N GLU A 307 1.37 -24.32 -11.42
CA GLU A 307 2.55 -24.76 -12.14
C GLU A 307 3.20 -23.59 -12.91
N GLY A 308 4.53 -23.49 -12.85
CA GLY A 308 5.28 -22.41 -13.46
C GLY A 308 5.41 -21.15 -12.59
N ALA A 309 4.80 -21.11 -11.41
CA ALA A 309 5.03 -20.06 -10.41
C ALA A 309 5.90 -20.59 -9.27
N GLU A 310 6.99 -19.90 -8.99
CA GLU A 310 7.94 -20.25 -7.93
C GLU A 310 7.92 -19.16 -6.84
N GLU A 311 7.74 -19.58 -5.58
CA GLU A 311 7.93 -18.70 -4.43
C GLU A 311 9.40 -18.32 -4.32
N THR A 312 9.71 -17.03 -4.38
CA THR A 312 11.09 -16.54 -4.37
C THR A 312 11.45 -15.71 -3.14
N PHE A 313 10.44 -15.21 -2.43
CA PHE A 313 10.63 -14.52 -1.15
C PHE A 313 9.64 -15.04 -0.10
N ILE A 314 10.11 -15.15 1.16
CA ILE A 314 9.28 -15.48 2.32
C ILE A 314 9.53 -14.49 3.45
N ASN A 315 8.51 -14.21 4.26
CA ASN A 315 8.67 -13.52 5.54
C ASN A 315 9.39 -14.44 6.54
N VAL A 316 10.43 -13.93 7.20
CA VAL A 316 11.21 -14.76 8.14
C VAL A 316 10.45 -14.99 9.43
N ASN A 317 9.50 -14.12 9.80
CA ASN A 317 8.79 -14.22 11.07
C ASN A 317 7.69 -15.29 11.08
N ASP A 318 6.96 -15.43 9.96
CA ASP A 318 5.78 -16.31 9.90
C ASP A 318 5.72 -17.21 8.66
N GLY A 319 6.65 -17.05 7.73
CA GLY A 319 6.76 -17.88 6.52
C GLY A 319 5.74 -17.55 5.45
N THR A 320 5.05 -16.42 5.50
CA THR A 320 4.14 -15.99 4.45
C THR A 320 4.86 -15.75 3.13
N CYS A 321 4.17 -15.95 2.01
CA CYS A 321 4.70 -15.73 0.66
C CYS A 321 4.90 -14.24 0.42
N GLU A 322 6.14 -13.85 0.15
CA GLU A 322 6.54 -12.45 -0.03
C GLU A 322 6.99 -12.13 -1.46
N GLY A 323 7.01 -13.11 -2.34
CA GLY A 323 7.33 -12.88 -3.75
C GLY A 323 7.29 -14.13 -4.60
N ILE A 324 6.95 -13.94 -5.87
CA ILE A 324 6.79 -15.02 -6.86
C ILE A 324 7.53 -14.65 -8.13
N THR A 325 8.19 -15.63 -8.73
CA THR A 325 8.72 -15.56 -10.10
C THR A 325 7.92 -16.52 -10.98
N TYR A 326 7.54 -16.05 -12.17
CA TYR A 326 6.80 -16.84 -13.17
C TYR A 326 7.75 -17.29 -14.28
N HIS A 327 7.80 -18.61 -14.55
CA HIS A 327 8.71 -19.18 -15.54
C HIS A 327 8.10 -19.28 -16.94
N ASP A 328 6.78 -19.23 -17.04
CA ASP A 328 6.04 -19.27 -18.30
C ASP A 328 5.90 -17.90 -18.98
N MET A 329 6.33 -16.83 -18.29
CA MET A 329 6.37 -15.47 -18.80
C MET A 329 7.45 -14.65 -18.08
N PRO A 330 7.96 -13.54 -18.67
CA PRO A 330 8.96 -12.71 -18.02
C PRO A 330 8.32 -11.84 -16.94
N ALA A 331 8.01 -12.44 -15.78
CA ALA A 331 7.38 -11.72 -14.68
C ALA A 331 7.89 -12.14 -13.31
N PHE A 332 7.92 -11.20 -12.40
CA PHE A 332 8.06 -11.44 -10.97
C PHE A 332 7.27 -10.44 -10.15
N THR A 333 6.95 -10.80 -8.93
CA THR A 333 6.17 -9.96 -8.03
C THR A 333 6.68 -10.04 -6.61
N VAL A 334 6.43 -8.99 -5.82
CA VAL A 334 6.74 -8.96 -4.40
C VAL A 334 5.58 -8.40 -3.60
N GLN A 335 5.37 -8.93 -2.40
CA GLN A 335 4.33 -8.49 -1.48
C GLN A 335 4.73 -7.21 -0.73
N PHE A 336 6.01 -7.07 -0.44
CA PHE A 336 6.59 -5.90 0.23
C PHE A 336 6.79 -4.72 -0.74
N HIS A 337 7.21 -3.58 -0.20
CA HIS A 337 7.37 -2.32 -0.92
C HIS A 337 8.86 -2.00 -1.16
N PRO A 338 9.44 -2.36 -2.33
CA PRO A 338 10.83 -2.05 -2.65
C PRO A 338 11.08 -0.57 -2.95
N GLU A 339 10.01 0.18 -3.26
CA GLU A 339 10.03 1.62 -3.47
C GLU A 339 10.10 2.42 -2.17
N ALA A 340 10.00 1.79 -1.00
CA ALA A 340 9.81 2.44 0.28
C ALA A 340 10.71 3.65 0.49
N CYS A 341 10.09 4.80 0.71
CA CYS A 341 10.70 6.02 1.19
C CYS A 341 10.46 6.12 2.69
N ALA A 342 11.43 6.68 3.42
CA ALA A 342 11.60 6.60 4.87
C ALA A 342 11.79 5.18 5.44
N GLY A 343 11.72 4.13 4.61
CA GLY A 343 11.98 2.74 4.95
C GLY A 343 13.37 2.27 4.51
N PRO A 344 13.69 0.98 4.74
CA PRO A 344 14.94 0.40 4.28
C PRO A 344 14.99 0.35 2.75
N LYS A 345 16.19 0.61 2.18
CA LYS A 345 16.43 0.58 0.73
C LYS A 345 17.04 -0.72 0.23
N ASP A 346 17.08 -1.74 1.08
CA ASP A 346 17.74 -3.01 0.79
C ASP A 346 17.17 -3.72 -0.47
N THR A 347 15.91 -3.48 -0.78
CA THR A 347 15.19 -4.14 -1.87
C THR A 347 14.98 -3.27 -3.12
N GLU A 348 15.47 -2.03 -3.13
CA GLU A 348 15.37 -1.07 -4.26
C GLU A 348 15.94 -1.65 -5.58
N GLU A 349 16.93 -2.56 -5.49
CA GLU A 349 17.53 -3.24 -6.63
C GLU A 349 16.53 -4.08 -7.46
N LEU A 350 15.36 -4.39 -6.93
CA LEU A 350 14.31 -5.08 -7.69
C LEU A 350 13.80 -4.27 -8.88
N PHE A 351 13.82 -2.94 -8.80
CA PHE A 351 13.57 -2.08 -9.97
C PHE A 351 14.67 -2.28 -11.03
N GLY A 352 15.94 -2.39 -10.61
CA GLY A 352 17.05 -2.73 -11.50
C GLY A 352 16.87 -4.11 -12.15
N ARG A 353 16.35 -5.10 -11.43
CA ARG A 353 15.98 -6.43 -11.98
C ARG A 353 14.91 -6.28 -13.07
N PHE A 354 13.90 -5.46 -12.88
CA PHE A 354 12.86 -5.19 -13.88
C PHE A 354 13.42 -4.56 -15.14
N ILE A 355 14.30 -3.54 -15.00
CA ILE A 355 14.99 -2.92 -16.14
C ILE A 355 15.81 -3.93 -16.93
N ARG A 356 16.58 -4.80 -16.26
CA ARG A 356 17.36 -5.86 -16.92
C ARG A 356 16.45 -6.83 -17.66
N MET A 357 15.33 -7.24 -17.07
CA MET A 357 14.36 -8.13 -17.68
C MET A 357 13.78 -7.55 -18.98
N MET A 358 13.41 -6.27 -19.01
CA MET A 358 12.94 -5.58 -20.22
C MET A 358 14.03 -5.51 -21.28
N ARG A 359 15.27 -5.20 -20.91
CA ARG A 359 16.42 -5.14 -21.82
C ARG A 359 16.70 -6.48 -22.48
N ASP A 360 16.61 -7.57 -21.71
CA ASP A 360 16.85 -8.92 -22.24
C ASP A 360 15.68 -9.40 -23.12
N TYR A 361 14.46 -9.00 -22.80
CA TYR A 361 13.28 -9.27 -23.62
C TYR A 361 13.40 -8.58 -24.99
N LYS A 362 13.74 -7.28 -25.04
CA LYS A 362 13.98 -6.54 -26.31
C LYS A 362 15.05 -7.18 -27.20
N LYS A 363 16.14 -7.67 -26.60
CA LYS A 363 17.19 -8.37 -27.37
C LYS A 363 16.67 -9.63 -28.03
N LYS A 364 15.82 -10.42 -27.33
CA LYS A 364 15.23 -11.65 -27.87
C LYS A 364 14.24 -11.35 -29.00
N GLU A 365 13.36 -10.35 -28.84
CA GLU A 365 12.45 -9.90 -29.92
C GLU A 365 13.23 -9.45 -31.17
N GLY A 366 14.28 -8.62 -31.00
CA GLY A 366 15.10 -8.14 -32.09
C GLY A 366 15.94 -9.24 -32.77
N ALA A 367 16.23 -10.36 -32.10
CA ALA A 367 16.90 -11.52 -32.67
C ALA A 367 15.93 -12.45 -33.43
N SER A 368 14.65 -12.50 -33.02
CA SER A 368 13.60 -13.30 -33.68
C SER A 368 13.07 -12.68 -34.97
N CYS A 369 13.28 -11.37 -35.17
CA CYS A 369 12.90 -10.63 -36.38
C CYS A 369 13.99 -10.59 -37.45
N ARG A 370 15.14 -11.24 -37.23
CA ARG A 370 16.24 -11.44 -38.21
C ARG A 370 16.30 -12.88 -38.67
#